data_fe4a649f65c126cb1ea655ea4990f290
#
_entry.id   fe4a649f65c126cb1ea655ea4990f290
#
_cell.length_a   1.000
_cell.length_b   1.000
_cell.length_c   1.000
_cell.angle_alpha   90.00
_cell.angle_beta   90.00
_cell.angle_gamma   90.00
#
_symmetry.space_group_name_H-M   'P 1'
#
loop_
_entity.id
_entity.type
_entity.pdbx_description
1 polymer ?
#
loop_
_entity_poly.entity_id
_entity_poly.type
_entity_poly.pdbx_seq_one_letter_code
_entity_poly.pdbx_strand_id
1 'polypeptide(L)'
;MGKYFLAIDIGASSGRHILGSLEDGKINLEEVYRFWNGMDEENGVLYWNVERLFDEIIAGMRKCREIGKIPESVGIDTWGVDFVLLDKEDKILGKAVGYRDHRTDGMDGEVYKIISEDDLYARTGIQKAIYNTIYLLMAVKKI
;
A
#
# COMPACT_ATOMS: atom_id res chain seq x y z
N MET A 1 6.44 27.54 19.56
CA MET A 1 6.05 26.91 18.27
C MET A 1 5.27 25.66 18.58
N GLY A 2 4.12 25.50 17.94
CA GLY A 2 3.32 24.27 18.09
C GLY A 2 4.08 23.05 17.55
N LYS A 3 3.88 21.87 18.16
CA LYS A 3 4.40 20.61 17.66
C LYS A 3 3.45 20.08 16.58
N TYR A 4 4.02 19.68 15.46
CA TYR A 4 3.29 19.10 14.34
C TYR A 4 3.67 17.62 14.14
N PHE A 5 2.70 16.82 13.71
CA PHE A 5 2.84 15.40 13.40
C PHE A 5 2.17 15.15 12.06
N LEU A 6 2.85 14.48 11.15
CA LEU A 6 2.31 14.23 9.81
C LEU A 6 1.81 12.80 9.70
N ALA A 7 0.55 12.65 9.34
CA ALA A 7 -0.05 11.39 8.93
C ALA A 7 -0.20 11.38 7.40
N ILE A 8 0.33 10.33 6.77
CA ILE A 8 0.20 10.09 5.33
C ILE A 8 -0.67 8.85 5.17
N ASP A 9 -1.90 9.03 4.66
CA ASP A 9 -2.88 7.98 4.41
C ASP A 9 -2.96 7.75 2.91
N ILE A 10 -2.47 6.59 2.45
CA ILE A 10 -2.44 6.21 1.03
C ILE A 10 -3.52 5.17 0.78
N GLY A 11 -4.67 5.61 0.30
CA GLY A 11 -5.74 4.72 -0.14
C GLY A 11 -5.61 4.28 -1.60
N ALA A 12 -6.41 3.30 -2.01
CA ALA A 12 -6.38 2.73 -3.36
C ALA A 12 -6.82 3.70 -4.49
N SER A 13 -7.43 4.84 -4.15
CA SER A 13 -7.91 5.84 -5.13
C SER A 13 -7.38 7.24 -4.88
N SER A 14 -6.89 7.54 -3.70
CA SER A 14 -6.25 8.82 -3.37
C SER A 14 -5.37 8.69 -2.14
N GLY A 15 -4.30 9.48 -2.08
CA GLY A 15 -3.51 9.66 -0.87
C GLY A 15 -3.65 11.07 -0.34
N ARG A 16 -3.42 11.26 0.96
CA ARG A 16 -3.49 12.55 1.62
C ARG A 16 -2.45 12.68 2.73
N HIS A 17 -2.01 13.89 2.93
CA HIS A 17 -1.13 14.27 4.02
C HIS A 17 -1.91 15.15 4.99
N ILE A 18 -2.01 14.71 6.22
CA ILE A 18 -2.75 15.39 7.29
C ILE A 18 -1.78 15.78 8.38
N LEU A 19 -1.66 17.08 8.61
CA LEU A 19 -0.84 17.64 9.67
C LEU A 19 -1.70 17.76 10.93
N GLY A 20 -1.27 17.10 12.01
CA GLY A 20 -1.89 17.18 13.32
C GLY A 20 -1.10 18.10 14.24
N SER A 21 -1.81 18.89 15.06
CA SER A 21 -1.24 19.62 16.20
C SER A 21 -2.14 19.49 17.42
N LEU A 22 -1.55 19.67 18.61
CA LEU A 22 -2.29 19.68 19.85
C LEU A 22 -2.31 21.12 20.41
N GLU A 23 -3.48 21.70 20.53
CA GLU A 23 -3.71 23.05 21.07
C GLU A 23 -4.84 22.99 22.10
N ASP A 24 -4.59 23.50 23.30
CA ASP A 24 -5.56 23.53 24.43
C ASP A 24 -6.23 22.17 24.71
N GLY A 25 -5.46 21.08 24.58
CA GLY A 25 -5.93 19.70 24.78
C GLY A 25 -6.79 19.14 23.64
N LYS A 26 -6.89 19.85 22.52
CA LYS A 26 -7.64 19.41 21.33
C LYS A 26 -6.69 19.14 20.17
N ILE A 27 -6.99 18.08 19.42
CA ILE A 27 -6.28 17.76 18.19
C ILE A 27 -6.86 18.60 17.06
N ASN A 28 -6.02 19.38 16.40
CA ASN A 28 -6.33 20.07 15.16
C ASN A 28 -5.73 19.31 13.99
N LEU A 29 -6.51 19.10 12.92
CA LEU A 29 -6.11 18.40 11.72
C LEU A 29 -6.22 19.33 10.52
N GLU A 30 -5.19 19.35 9.69
CA GLU A 30 -5.11 20.16 8.47
C GLU A 30 -4.64 19.28 7.32
N GLU A 31 -5.46 19.13 6.26
CA GLU A 31 -5.02 18.48 5.03
C GLU A 31 -4.10 19.44 4.27
N VAL A 32 -2.83 19.05 4.12
CA VAL A 32 -1.81 19.90 3.48
C VAL A 32 -1.50 19.48 2.05
N TYR A 33 -1.80 18.24 1.70
CA TYR A 33 -1.58 17.71 0.36
C TYR A 33 -2.51 16.54 0.08
N ARG A 34 -2.96 16.45 -1.18
CA ARG A 34 -3.74 15.31 -1.68
C ARG A 34 -3.30 14.98 -3.10
N PHE A 35 -3.26 13.70 -3.42
CA PHE A 35 -2.97 13.20 -4.76
C PHE A 35 -3.93 12.09 -5.17
N TRP A 36 -4.14 11.94 -6.45
CA TRP A 36 -4.84 10.79 -7.01
C TRP A 36 -3.96 9.55 -6.94
N ASN A 37 -4.56 8.41 -6.64
CA ASN A 37 -3.91 7.12 -6.69
C ASN A 37 -4.74 6.14 -7.51
N GLY A 38 -4.08 5.18 -8.15
CA GLY A 38 -4.69 4.15 -8.97
C GLY A 38 -3.62 3.25 -9.56
N MET A 39 -4.07 2.13 -10.09
CA MET A 39 -3.20 1.21 -10.81
C MET A 39 -2.99 1.69 -12.23
N ASP A 40 -1.78 1.49 -12.74
CA ASP A 40 -1.46 1.60 -14.15
C ASP A 40 -1.69 0.24 -14.81
N GLU A 41 -2.00 0.24 -16.12
CA GLU A 41 -2.14 -0.98 -16.91
C GLU A 41 -1.06 -1.02 -18.00
N GLU A 42 -0.38 -2.16 -18.11
CA GLU A 42 0.59 -2.40 -19.16
C GLU A 42 0.51 -3.86 -19.61
N ASN A 43 0.24 -4.08 -20.89
CA ASN A 43 0.09 -5.41 -21.49
C ASN A 43 -0.96 -6.29 -20.77
N GLY A 44 -2.05 -5.68 -20.29
CA GLY A 44 -3.12 -6.37 -19.57
C GLY A 44 -2.81 -6.69 -18.10
N VAL A 45 -1.69 -6.20 -17.56
CA VAL A 45 -1.30 -6.36 -16.14
C VAL A 45 -1.55 -5.04 -15.41
N LEU A 46 -2.25 -5.12 -14.28
CA LEU A 46 -2.51 -3.99 -13.39
C LEU A 46 -1.42 -3.91 -12.30
N TYR A 47 -0.79 -2.76 -12.15
CA TYR A 47 0.28 -2.59 -11.16
C TYR A 47 0.26 -1.21 -10.51
N TRP A 48 0.86 -1.13 -9.32
CA TRP A 48 1.10 0.11 -8.61
C TRP A 48 2.43 0.72 -9.02
N ASN A 49 2.45 2.01 -9.29
CA ASN A 49 3.67 2.76 -9.53
C ASN A 49 4.27 3.20 -8.18
N VAL A 50 5.13 2.35 -7.63
CA VAL A 50 5.73 2.55 -6.29
C VAL A 50 6.63 3.79 -6.26
N GLU A 51 7.36 4.06 -7.35
CA GLU A 51 8.22 5.24 -7.46
C GLU A 51 7.38 6.53 -7.41
N ARG A 52 6.28 6.58 -8.16
CA ARG A 52 5.34 7.71 -8.11
C ARG A 52 4.76 7.89 -6.71
N LEU A 53 4.38 6.81 -6.03
CA LEU A 53 3.87 6.91 -4.65
C LEU A 53 4.91 7.51 -3.71
N PHE A 54 6.18 7.14 -3.86
CA PHE A 54 7.26 7.74 -3.09
C PHE A 54 7.44 9.23 -3.40
N ASP A 55 7.38 9.62 -4.67
CA ASP A 55 7.45 11.03 -5.07
C ASP A 55 6.30 11.86 -4.47
N GLU A 56 5.08 11.30 -4.41
CA GLU A 56 3.92 11.94 -3.78
C GLU A 56 4.10 12.11 -2.27
N ILE A 57 4.70 11.12 -1.59
CA ILE A 57 5.07 11.23 -0.16
C ILE A 57 6.01 12.42 0.04
N ILE A 58 7.06 12.52 -0.77
CA ILE A 58 8.04 13.61 -0.69
C ILE A 58 7.40 14.96 -1.05
N ALA A 59 6.52 15.00 -2.05
CA ALA A 59 5.81 16.22 -2.43
C ALA A 59 4.96 16.78 -1.28
N GLY A 60 4.20 15.93 -0.59
CA GLY A 60 3.40 16.36 0.57
C GLY A 60 4.28 16.81 1.75
N MET A 61 5.41 16.16 2.01
CA MET A 61 6.37 16.62 3.03
C MET A 61 6.95 18.01 2.69
N ARG A 62 7.23 18.29 1.41
CA ARG A 62 7.66 19.62 0.95
C ARG A 62 6.59 20.68 1.20
N LYS A 63 5.29 20.32 1.06
CA LYS A 63 4.19 21.24 1.39
C LYS A 63 4.21 21.67 2.85
N CYS A 64 4.48 20.77 3.79
CA CYS A 64 4.64 21.14 5.20
C CYS A 64 5.73 22.20 5.39
N ARG A 65 6.86 22.07 4.68
CA ARG A 65 7.94 23.05 4.72
C ARG A 65 7.53 24.40 4.11
N GLU A 66 6.83 24.39 2.96
CA GLU A 66 6.36 25.60 2.27
C GLU A 66 5.45 26.46 3.14
N ILE A 67 4.58 25.82 3.95
CA ILE A 67 3.68 26.51 4.89
C ILE A 67 4.33 26.79 6.26
N GLY A 68 5.61 26.49 6.43
CA GLY A 68 6.36 26.75 7.67
C GLY A 68 6.00 25.83 8.85
N LYS A 69 5.35 24.69 8.60
CA LYS A 69 4.91 23.72 9.62
C LYS A 69 5.68 22.41 9.49
N ILE A 70 6.86 22.36 10.06
CA ILE A 70 7.75 21.17 9.98
C ILE A 70 7.28 20.12 11.00
N PRO A 71 6.90 18.90 10.58
CA PRO A 71 6.49 17.85 11.52
C PRO A 71 7.70 17.28 12.29
N GLU A 72 7.49 16.94 13.57
CA GLU A 72 8.48 16.25 14.41
C GLU A 72 8.56 14.75 14.08
N SER A 73 7.48 14.18 13.55
CA SER A 73 7.41 12.80 13.11
C SER A 73 6.46 12.61 11.94
N VAL A 74 6.66 11.53 11.22
CA VAL A 74 5.83 11.11 10.07
C VAL A 74 5.38 9.67 10.31
N GLY A 75 4.09 9.41 10.13
CA GLY A 75 3.51 8.08 10.06
C GLY A 75 2.88 7.86 8.69
N ILE A 76 3.04 6.66 8.14
CA ILE A 76 2.47 6.29 6.84
C ILE A 76 1.57 5.09 7.05
N ASP A 77 0.36 5.16 6.52
CA ASP A 77 -0.61 4.07 6.43
C ASP A 77 -1.02 3.84 4.98
N THR A 78 -1.31 2.59 4.64
CA THR A 78 -1.69 2.18 3.29
C THR A 78 -2.56 0.93 3.31
N TRP A 79 -3.05 0.49 2.13
CA TRP A 79 -3.82 -0.75 2.00
C TRP A 79 -2.93 -1.99 2.23
N GLY A 80 -3.56 -3.11 2.58
CA GLY A 80 -2.90 -4.41 2.68
C GLY A 80 -2.89 -5.19 1.36
N VAL A 81 -2.55 -6.47 1.46
CA VAL A 81 -2.59 -7.55 0.45
C VAL A 81 -1.55 -7.50 -0.66
N ASP A 82 -1.12 -6.34 -1.11
CA ASP A 82 -0.08 -6.21 -2.13
C ASP A 82 1.33 -6.29 -1.53
N PHE A 83 2.29 -6.65 -2.35
CA PHE A 83 3.70 -6.75 -1.97
C PHE A 83 4.62 -6.49 -3.17
N VAL A 84 5.87 -6.25 -2.88
CA VAL A 84 6.97 -6.27 -3.86
C VAL A 84 7.98 -7.35 -3.46
N LEU A 85 8.67 -7.90 -4.45
CA LEU A 85 9.83 -8.75 -4.21
C LEU A 85 11.08 -7.87 -4.27
N LEU A 86 12.03 -8.15 -3.39
CA LEU A 86 13.32 -7.48 -3.39
C LEU A 86 14.43 -8.48 -3.74
N ASP A 87 15.47 -8.01 -4.41
CA ASP A 87 16.70 -8.76 -4.59
C ASP A 87 17.59 -8.68 -3.33
N LYS A 88 18.76 -9.30 -3.39
CA LYS A 88 19.73 -9.29 -2.28
C LYS A 88 20.37 -7.91 -2.02
N GLU A 89 20.21 -6.94 -2.89
CA GLU A 89 20.62 -5.56 -2.74
C GLU A 89 19.43 -4.63 -2.36
N ASP A 90 18.30 -5.18 -1.92
CA ASP A 90 17.07 -4.47 -1.55
C ASP A 90 16.43 -3.68 -2.71
N LYS A 91 16.70 -4.06 -3.96
CA LYS A 91 16.04 -3.46 -5.13
C LYS A 91 14.77 -4.21 -5.49
N ILE A 92 13.76 -3.46 -5.91
CA ILE A 92 12.48 -4.05 -6.35
C ILE A 92 12.69 -4.91 -7.59
N LEU A 93 12.26 -6.17 -7.52
CA LEU A 93 12.20 -7.09 -8.63
C LEU A 93 10.88 -6.98 -9.37
N GLY A 94 10.93 -6.59 -10.64
CA GLY A 94 9.73 -6.47 -11.47
C GLY A 94 8.83 -5.30 -11.05
N LYS A 95 7.51 -5.49 -11.17
CA LYS A 95 6.48 -4.48 -10.84
C LYS A 95 5.64 -4.92 -9.65
N ALA A 96 5.13 -3.95 -8.89
CA ALA A 96 4.16 -4.19 -7.82
C ALA A 96 2.78 -4.47 -8.43
N VAL A 97 2.53 -5.71 -8.84
CA VAL A 97 1.24 -6.12 -9.42
C VAL A 97 0.15 -6.01 -8.38
N GLY A 98 -0.91 -5.28 -8.71
CA GLY A 98 -1.97 -4.94 -7.77
C GLY A 98 -2.99 -6.07 -7.56
N TYR A 99 -3.70 -6.02 -6.46
CA TYR A 99 -4.66 -7.06 -6.03
C TYR A 99 -5.88 -7.20 -6.94
N ARG A 100 -6.12 -6.26 -7.86
CA ARG A 100 -7.20 -6.31 -8.86
C ARG A 100 -6.75 -6.93 -10.19
N ASP A 101 -5.48 -7.32 -10.28
CA ASP A 101 -4.97 -8.03 -11.45
C ASP A 101 -5.53 -9.45 -11.52
N HIS A 102 -5.68 -9.96 -12.74
CA HIS A 102 -6.24 -11.29 -12.99
C HIS A 102 -5.23 -12.44 -12.84
N ARG A 103 -3.98 -12.16 -12.43
CA ARG A 103 -2.93 -13.21 -12.30
C ARG A 103 -3.28 -14.31 -11.31
N THR A 104 -4.21 -14.05 -10.38
CA THR A 104 -4.64 -15.02 -9.38
C THR A 104 -5.82 -15.88 -9.82
N ASP A 105 -6.37 -15.67 -11.01
CA ASP A 105 -7.47 -16.46 -11.52
C ASP A 105 -7.06 -17.95 -11.59
N GLY A 106 -7.82 -18.81 -10.93
CA GLY A 106 -7.56 -20.26 -10.83
C GLY A 106 -6.42 -20.68 -9.91
N MET A 107 -5.73 -19.73 -9.23
CA MET A 107 -4.61 -20.06 -8.33
C MET A 107 -5.09 -20.75 -7.04
N ASP A 108 -6.32 -20.58 -6.64
CA ASP A 108 -6.94 -21.34 -5.56
C ASP A 108 -6.89 -22.86 -5.85
N GLY A 109 -7.28 -23.27 -7.06
CA GLY A 109 -7.18 -24.66 -7.47
C GLY A 109 -5.74 -25.23 -7.43
N GLU A 110 -4.73 -24.41 -7.67
CA GLU A 110 -3.33 -24.82 -7.57
C GLU A 110 -2.87 -24.94 -6.09
N VAL A 111 -3.30 -24.02 -5.25
CA VAL A 111 -3.03 -24.07 -3.81
C VAL A 111 -3.70 -25.29 -3.18
N TYR A 112 -4.93 -25.60 -3.57
CA TYR A 112 -5.70 -26.73 -3.02
C TYR A 112 -5.18 -28.11 -3.42
N LYS A 113 -4.26 -28.20 -4.39
CA LYS A 113 -3.47 -29.42 -4.63
C LYS A 113 -2.44 -29.69 -3.52
N ILE A 114 -2.10 -28.68 -2.71
CA ILE A 114 -1.07 -28.74 -1.66
C ILE A 114 -1.70 -28.75 -0.26
N ILE A 115 -2.70 -27.92 -0.04
CA ILE A 115 -3.44 -27.78 1.22
C ILE A 115 -4.93 -27.56 0.91
N SER A 116 -5.82 -28.31 1.56
CA SER A 116 -7.26 -28.15 1.34
C SER A 116 -7.75 -26.76 1.80
N GLU A 117 -8.87 -26.30 1.25
CA GLU A 117 -9.51 -25.05 1.66
C GLU A 117 -9.85 -25.06 3.15
N ASP A 118 -10.41 -26.18 3.64
CA ASP A 118 -10.78 -26.34 5.04
C ASP A 118 -9.57 -26.28 5.98
N ASP A 119 -8.47 -26.96 5.62
CA ASP A 119 -7.23 -26.94 6.39
C ASP A 119 -6.61 -25.53 6.40
N LEU A 120 -6.64 -24.85 5.25
CA LEU A 120 -6.13 -23.49 5.13
C LEU A 120 -6.93 -22.54 6.02
N TYR A 121 -8.26 -22.63 5.97
CA TYR A 121 -9.14 -21.84 6.83
C TYR A 121 -8.97 -22.18 8.31
N ALA A 122 -8.89 -23.45 8.67
CA ALA A 122 -8.71 -23.89 10.05
C ALA A 122 -7.40 -23.35 10.67
N ARG A 123 -6.34 -23.21 9.85
CA ARG A 123 -5.03 -22.69 10.30
C ARG A 123 -4.98 -21.17 10.39
N THR A 124 -5.69 -20.47 9.52
CA THR A 124 -5.53 -19.01 9.35
C THR A 124 -6.71 -18.21 9.88
N GLY A 125 -7.92 -18.79 9.89
CA GLY A 125 -9.17 -18.07 10.14
C GLY A 125 -9.50 -17.03 9.07
N ILE A 126 -8.80 -17.04 7.93
CA ILE A 126 -8.94 -16.02 6.89
C ILE A 126 -9.87 -16.53 5.79
N GLN A 127 -10.93 -15.75 5.52
CA GLN A 127 -11.85 -16.01 4.42
C GLN A 127 -11.11 -16.04 3.09
N LYS A 128 -11.49 -16.98 2.22
CA LYS A 128 -11.01 -17.03 0.84
C LYS A 128 -11.32 -15.74 0.09
N ALA A 129 -10.28 -15.14 -0.48
CA ALA A 129 -10.37 -14.05 -1.43
C ALA A 129 -9.21 -14.17 -2.43
N ILE A 130 -9.47 -13.92 -3.71
CA ILE A 130 -8.47 -14.09 -4.79
C ILE A 130 -7.20 -13.27 -4.58
N TYR A 131 -7.28 -12.19 -3.81
CA TYR A 131 -6.16 -11.32 -3.46
C TYR A 131 -5.42 -11.74 -2.18
N ASN A 132 -5.76 -12.88 -1.57
CA ASN A 132 -4.97 -13.35 -0.43
C ASN A 132 -3.54 -13.70 -0.87
N THR A 133 -2.57 -13.34 -0.05
CA THR A 133 -1.14 -13.45 -0.37
C THR A 133 -0.70 -14.83 -0.85
N ILE A 134 -1.34 -15.89 -0.34
CA ILE A 134 -1.01 -17.27 -0.76
C ILE A 134 -1.29 -17.49 -2.25
N TYR A 135 -2.38 -16.93 -2.79
CA TYR A 135 -2.71 -17.03 -4.23
C TYR A 135 -1.83 -16.11 -5.07
N LEU A 136 -1.52 -14.92 -4.56
CA LEU A 136 -0.59 -14.00 -5.21
C LEU A 136 0.82 -14.61 -5.33
N LEU A 137 1.33 -15.24 -4.27
CA LEU A 137 2.62 -15.93 -4.29
C LEU A 137 2.61 -17.17 -5.18
N MET A 138 1.48 -17.91 -5.22
CA MET A 138 1.35 -19.04 -6.15
C MET A 138 1.41 -18.57 -7.61
N ALA A 139 0.76 -17.45 -7.95
CA ALA A 139 0.86 -16.85 -9.28
C ALA A 139 2.30 -16.47 -9.63
N VAL A 140 3.04 -15.82 -8.73
CA VAL A 140 4.46 -15.48 -8.96
C VAL A 140 5.32 -16.73 -9.17
N LYS A 141 5.06 -17.82 -8.43
CA LYS A 141 5.82 -19.08 -8.58
C LYS A 141 5.62 -19.75 -9.93
N LYS A 142 4.51 -19.48 -10.62
CA LYS A 142 4.14 -20.12 -11.90
C LYS A 142 4.62 -19.36 -13.14
N ILE A 143 5.07 -18.13 -12.98
CA ILE A 143 5.71 -17.34 -14.03
C ILE A 143 7.18 -17.75 -14.14
#